data_2daa06029c05be243dbc40b0b5af2eb2
#
_entry.id   2daa06029c05be243dbc40b0b5af2eb2
#
_cell.length_a   1.000
_cell.length_b   1.000
_cell.length_c   1.000
_cell.angle_alpha   90.00
_cell.angle_beta   90.00
_cell.angle_gamma   90.00
#
_symmetry.space_group_name_H-M   'P 1'
#
loop_
_entity.id
_entity.type
_entity.pdbx_description
1 polymer ?
#
loop_
_entity_poly.entity_id
_entity_poly.type
_entity_poly.pdbx_seq_one_letter_code
_entity_poly.pdbx_strand_id
1 'polypeptide(L)'
;ERRIVESMKVTKVETALDPSGIDDVYQDIYERIVTYFEAEKPFLDSELTINDLVKVLYSNKLYISRAISQFTGRNFCQFVNYYRVTYSMEMFRDNLDLKIHDLATGSGFNSDVSYNMAFRLFMGETPGEWCRKERSRKLKTKK
;
A
#
# COMPACT_ATOMS: atom_id res chain seq x y z
N GLU A 1 5.69 4.47 9.95
CA GLU A 1 5.17 3.57 8.92
C GLU A 1 3.71 3.25 9.14
N ARG A 2 3.33 2.98 10.36
CA ARG A 2 1.91 2.83 10.66
C ARG A 2 1.15 4.10 10.35
N ARG A 3 1.79 5.25 10.55
CA ARG A 3 1.21 6.53 10.20
C ARG A 3 0.86 6.63 8.73
N ILE A 4 1.70 6.05 7.87
CA ILE A 4 1.45 6.10 6.44
C ILE A 4 0.18 5.33 6.09
N VAL A 5 0.04 4.13 6.65
CA VAL A 5 -1.15 3.31 6.40
C VAL A 5 -2.40 3.98 6.96
N GLU A 6 -2.30 4.53 8.16
CA GLU A 6 -3.43 5.23 8.77
C GLU A 6 -3.84 6.47 7.98
N SER A 7 -2.86 7.19 7.43
CA SER A 7 -3.15 8.34 6.59
C SER A 7 -3.99 7.95 5.38
N MET A 8 -3.75 6.77 4.81
CA MET A 8 -4.56 6.28 3.71
C MET A 8 -5.98 5.95 4.15
N LYS A 9 -6.15 5.51 5.39
CA LYS A 9 -7.46 5.11 5.90
C LYS A 9 -8.36 6.27 6.28
N VAL A 10 -7.78 7.41 6.66
CA VAL A 10 -8.56 8.49 7.25
C VAL A 10 -8.72 9.73 6.38
N THR A 11 -8.15 9.76 5.19
CA THR A 11 -8.23 10.93 4.33
C THR A 11 -9.64 11.25 3.86
N LYS A 12 -10.56 10.33 4.03
CA LYS A 12 -11.96 10.51 3.65
C LYS A 12 -12.68 11.61 4.44
N VAL A 13 -12.17 11.92 5.61
CA VAL A 13 -12.87 12.77 6.57
C VAL A 13 -13.20 14.15 6.00
N GLU A 14 -12.31 14.65 5.18
CA GLU A 14 -12.46 15.99 4.63
C GLU A 14 -13.41 16.06 3.44
N THR A 15 -13.95 14.93 3.01
CA THR A 15 -14.86 14.89 1.88
C THR A 15 -16.13 15.65 2.20
N ALA A 16 -16.50 16.57 1.32
CA ALA A 16 -17.72 17.36 1.50
C ALA A 16 -18.94 16.44 1.48
N LEU A 17 -19.96 16.83 2.23
CA LEU A 17 -21.20 16.07 2.27
C LEU A 17 -21.85 16.05 0.90
N ASP A 18 -22.21 14.87 0.44
CA ASP A 18 -22.90 14.68 -0.82
C ASP A 18 -24.37 14.38 -0.53
N PRO A 19 -25.28 15.27 -0.87
CA PRO A 19 -26.70 15.06 -0.59
C PRO A 19 -27.30 13.83 -1.27
N SER A 20 -26.64 13.35 -2.34
CA SER A 20 -27.14 12.16 -3.06
C SER A 20 -26.73 10.85 -2.41
N GLY A 21 -25.82 10.88 -1.43
CA GLY A 21 -25.32 9.68 -0.79
C GLY A 21 -24.20 8.99 -1.54
N ILE A 22 -23.67 9.57 -2.60
CA ILE A 22 -22.61 8.99 -3.40
C ILE A 22 -21.34 8.80 -2.56
N ASP A 23 -21.03 9.77 -1.69
CA ASP A 23 -19.88 9.69 -0.81
C ASP A 23 -19.96 8.47 0.11
N ASP A 24 -21.16 8.15 0.58
CA ASP A 24 -21.34 6.97 1.44
C ASP A 24 -21.07 5.66 0.68
N VAL A 25 -21.45 5.62 -0.60
CA VAL A 25 -21.18 4.45 -1.46
C VAL A 25 -19.67 4.28 -1.63
N TYR A 26 -18.96 5.36 -1.95
CA TYR A 26 -17.51 5.29 -2.14
C TYR A 26 -16.79 5.00 -0.83
N GLN A 27 -17.27 5.53 0.28
CA GLN A 27 -16.71 5.23 1.58
C GLN A 27 -16.85 3.75 1.90
N ASP A 28 -18.02 3.18 1.67
CA ASP A 28 -18.26 1.75 1.89
C ASP A 28 -17.31 0.90 1.05
N ILE A 29 -17.20 1.22 -0.24
CA ILE A 29 -16.31 0.49 -1.14
C ILE A 29 -14.87 0.60 -0.66
N TYR A 30 -14.44 1.80 -0.29
CA TYR A 30 -13.07 2.01 0.17
C TYR A 30 -12.78 1.20 1.44
N GLU A 31 -13.69 1.21 2.40
CA GLU A 31 -13.52 0.45 3.64
C GLU A 31 -13.42 -1.06 3.36
N ARG A 32 -14.21 -1.54 2.42
CA ARG A 32 -14.15 -2.95 2.02
C ARG A 32 -12.82 -3.27 1.33
N ILE A 33 -12.29 -2.37 0.52
CA ILE A 33 -10.98 -2.54 -0.10
C ILE A 33 -9.90 -2.64 0.97
N VAL A 34 -9.89 -1.71 1.92
CA VAL A 34 -8.89 -1.69 2.99
C VAL A 34 -8.96 -2.96 3.82
N THR A 35 -10.17 -3.38 4.19
CA THR A 35 -10.36 -4.61 4.95
C THR A 35 -9.80 -5.82 4.20
N TYR A 36 -10.08 -5.90 2.91
CA TYR A 36 -9.60 -6.98 2.07
C TYR A 36 -8.07 -6.97 1.98
N PHE A 37 -7.48 -5.79 1.76
CA PHE A 37 -6.03 -5.66 1.65
C PHE A 37 -5.32 -6.03 2.95
N GLU A 38 -5.90 -5.66 4.08
CA GLU A 38 -5.28 -5.95 5.38
C GLU A 38 -5.44 -7.41 5.78
N ALA A 39 -6.59 -8.00 5.47
CA ALA A 39 -6.86 -9.39 5.86
C ALA A 39 -6.19 -10.40 4.93
N GLU A 40 -6.30 -10.20 3.62
CA GLU A 40 -5.88 -11.19 2.63
C GLU A 40 -4.57 -10.84 1.94
N LYS A 41 -4.13 -9.60 2.01
CA LYS A 41 -2.90 -9.11 1.40
C LYS A 41 -2.78 -9.47 -0.09
N PRO A 42 -3.81 -9.13 -0.90
CA PRO A 42 -3.79 -9.49 -2.33
C PRO A 42 -2.65 -8.79 -3.08
N PHE A 43 -2.11 -7.72 -2.54
CA PHE A 43 -1.00 -6.99 -3.15
C PHE A 43 0.29 -7.82 -3.22
N LEU A 44 0.38 -8.94 -2.51
CA LEU A 44 1.54 -9.82 -2.58
C LEU A 44 1.58 -10.60 -3.90
N ASP A 45 0.48 -10.65 -4.61
CA ASP A 45 0.43 -11.21 -5.96
C ASP A 45 0.87 -10.14 -6.95
N SER A 46 1.99 -10.37 -7.63
CA SER A 46 2.53 -9.40 -8.58
C SER A 46 1.61 -9.17 -9.79
N GLU A 47 0.67 -10.07 -10.02
CA GLU A 47 -0.27 -10.00 -11.14
C GLU A 47 -1.62 -9.39 -10.76
N LEU A 48 -1.74 -8.86 -9.55
CA LEU A 48 -3.01 -8.27 -9.09
C LEU A 48 -3.47 -7.15 -10.00
N THR A 49 -4.73 -7.21 -10.42
CA THR A 49 -5.35 -6.17 -11.24
C THR A 49 -6.61 -5.64 -10.57
N ILE A 50 -7.07 -4.47 -11.04
CA ILE A 50 -8.31 -3.91 -10.52
C ILE A 50 -9.50 -4.84 -10.81
N ASN A 51 -9.44 -5.61 -11.90
CA ASN A 51 -10.50 -6.56 -12.21
C ASN A 51 -10.62 -7.65 -11.17
N ASP A 52 -9.54 -8.02 -10.51
CA ASP A 52 -9.59 -8.97 -9.41
C ASP A 52 -10.41 -8.42 -8.26
N LEU A 53 -10.27 -7.11 -7.98
CA LEU A 53 -11.07 -6.46 -6.95
C LEU A 53 -12.55 -6.38 -7.34
N VAL A 54 -12.82 -6.17 -8.62
CA VAL A 54 -14.20 -6.15 -9.12
C VAL A 54 -14.91 -7.44 -8.74
N LYS A 55 -14.23 -8.57 -8.93
CA LYS A 55 -14.83 -9.89 -8.66
C LYS A 55 -15.04 -10.11 -7.16
N VAL A 56 -14.05 -9.74 -6.35
CA VAL A 56 -14.09 -9.98 -4.91
C VAL A 56 -15.12 -9.08 -4.23
N LEU A 57 -15.19 -7.82 -4.66
CA LEU A 57 -16.03 -6.83 -4.00
C LEU A 57 -17.42 -6.69 -4.60
N TYR A 58 -17.70 -7.42 -5.66
CA TYR A 58 -18.98 -7.35 -6.37
C TYR A 58 -19.33 -5.90 -6.73
N SER A 59 -18.34 -5.17 -7.25
CA SER A 59 -18.49 -3.79 -7.67
C SER A 59 -18.02 -3.66 -9.11
N ASN A 60 -17.80 -2.44 -9.58
CA ASN A 60 -17.27 -2.23 -10.91
C ASN A 60 -15.99 -1.40 -10.85
N LYS A 61 -15.25 -1.43 -11.95
CA LYS A 61 -13.95 -0.80 -12.06
C LYS A 61 -14.00 0.69 -11.77
N LEU A 62 -15.02 1.37 -12.28
CA LEU A 62 -15.17 2.82 -12.11
C LEU A 62 -15.33 3.19 -10.64
N TYR A 63 -16.22 2.48 -9.94
CA TYR A 63 -16.49 2.77 -8.53
C TYR A 63 -15.27 2.49 -7.65
N ILE A 64 -14.58 1.38 -7.92
CA ILE A 64 -13.37 1.03 -7.16
C ILE A 64 -12.29 2.08 -7.39
N SER A 65 -12.06 2.44 -8.65
CA SER A 65 -11.06 3.44 -9.01
C SER A 65 -11.36 4.79 -8.37
N ARG A 66 -12.61 5.21 -8.38
CA ARG A 66 -13.03 6.48 -7.79
C ARG A 66 -12.92 6.47 -6.27
N ALA A 67 -13.27 5.36 -5.64
CA ALA A 67 -13.15 5.24 -4.19
C ALA A 67 -11.69 5.41 -3.76
N ILE A 68 -10.77 4.71 -4.44
CA ILE A 68 -9.34 4.83 -4.14
C ILE A 68 -8.86 6.26 -4.34
N SER A 69 -9.20 6.85 -5.48
CA SER A 69 -8.78 8.21 -5.80
C SER A 69 -9.31 9.22 -4.81
N GLN A 70 -10.58 9.10 -4.44
CA GLN A 70 -11.22 10.04 -3.54
C GLN A 70 -10.62 10.02 -2.13
N PHE A 71 -10.30 8.86 -1.62
CA PHE A 71 -9.84 8.72 -0.24
C PHE A 71 -8.32 8.67 -0.08
N THR A 72 -7.57 8.51 -1.16
CA THR A 72 -6.10 8.45 -1.07
C THR A 72 -5.39 9.43 -1.99
N GLY A 73 -6.08 9.98 -2.98
CA GLY A 73 -5.44 10.79 -4.01
C GLY A 73 -4.56 9.98 -4.95
N ARG A 74 -4.66 8.66 -4.92
CA ARG A 74 -3.83 7.76 -5.71
C ARG A 74 -4.67 6.95 -6.69
N ASN A 75 -4.02 6.48 -7.77
CA ASN A 75 -4.68 5.51 -8.64
C ASN A 75 -4.47 4.10 -8.06
N PHE A 76 -5.08 3.09 -8.70
CA PHE A 76 -5.00 1.72 -8.22
C PHE A 76 -3.55 1.22 -8.10
N CYS A 77 -2.74 1.48 -9.13
CA CYS A 77 -1.35 1.03 -9.13
C CYS A 77 -0.56 1.63 -7.97
N GLN A 78 -0.72 2.93 -7.75
CA GLN A 78 -0.05 3.62 -6.66
C GLN A 78 -0.53 3.11 -5.31
N PHE A 79 -1.82 2.83 -5.18
CA PHE A 79 -2.41 2.30 -3.96
C PHE A 79 -1.82 0.93 -3.63
N VAL A 80 -1.75 0.05 -4.61
CA VAL A 80 -1.16 -1.29 -4.44
C VAL A 80 0.31 -1.19 -4.07
N ASN A 81 1.06 -0.35 -4.78
CA ASN A 81 2.49 -0.18 -4.51
C ASN A 81 2.75 0.36 -3.11
N TYR A 82 1.86 1.20 -2.62
CA TYR A 82 2.00 1.72 -1.27
C TYR A 82 1.94 0.60 -0.22
N TYR A 83 0.99 -0.30 -0.37
CA TYR A 83 0.90 -1.47 0.51
C TYR A 83 2.12 -2.36 0.38
N ARG A 84 2.61 -2.56 -0.84
CA ARG A 84 3.80 -3.39 -1.08
C ARG A 84 5.04 -2.78 -0.43
N VAL A 85 5.25 -1.49 -0.58
CA VAL A 85 6.39 -0.81 0.03
C VAL A 85 6.33 -0.92 1.55
N THR A 86 5.17 -0.63 2.13
CA THR A 86 4.99 -0.74 3.58
C THR A 86 5.27 -2.16 4.08
N TYR A 87 4.78 -3.15 3.36
CA TYR A 87 5.00 -4.55 3.71
C TYR A 87 6.49 -4.91 3.66
N SER A 88 7.21 -4.42 2.65
CA SER A 88 8.64 -4.69 2.53
C SER A 88 9.42 -4.13 3.73
N MET A 89 8.99 -2.98 4.23
CA MET A 89 9.63 -2.38 5.40
C MET A 89 9.43 -3.23 6.64
N GLU A 90 8.24 -3.78 6.82
CA GLU A 90 7.96 -4.68 7.93
C GLU A 90 8.75 -5.97 7.81
N MET A 91 8.86 -6.53 6.59
CA MET A 91 9.70 -7.72 6.35
C MET A 91 11.13 -7.48 6.82
N PHE A 92 11.70 -6.33 6.44
CA PHE A 92 13.08 -6.03 6.78
C PHE A 92 13.26 -5.86 8.29
N ARG A 93 12.30 -5.24 8.97
CA ARG A 93 12.36 -5.07 10.43
C ARG A 93 12.34 -6.41 11.15
N ASP A 94 11.63 -7.38 10.60
CA ASP A 94 11.56 -8.72 11.15
C ASP A 94 12.82 -9.53 10.86
N ASN A 95 13.51 -9.24 9.76
CA ASN A 95 14.73 -9.97 9.37
C ASN A 95 15.68 -9.02 8.64
N LEU A 96 16.66 -8.51 9.38
CA LEU A 96 17.62 -7.53 8.88
C LEU A 96 18.63 -8.12 7.89
N ASP A 97 18.61 -9.43 7.68
CA ASP A 97 19.50 -10.10 6.72
C ASP A 97 18.93 -10.18 5.32
N LEU A 98 17.67 -9.81 5.14
CA LEU A 98 17.04 -9.83 3.81
C LEU A 98 17.71 -8.83 2.87
N LYS A 99 17.87 -9.27 1.63
CA LYS A 99 18.45 -8.43 0.58
C LYS A 99 17.35 -7.69 -0.15
N ILE A 100 17.74 -6.67 -0.92
CA ILE A 100 16.79 -5.85 -1.66
C ILE A 100 15.91 -6.72 -2.57
N HIS A 101 16.52 -7.69 -3.26
CA HIS A 101 15.77 -8.59 -4.13
C HIS A 101 14.72 -9.40 -3.34
N ASP A 102 15.07 -9.85 -2.15
CA ASP A 102 14.13 -10.59 -1.30
C ASP A 102 12.95 -9.72 -0.89
N LEU A 103 13.22 -8.46 -0.59
CA LEU A 103 12.17 -7.50 -0.21
C LEU A 103 11.24 -7.21 -1.39
N ALA A 104 11.82 -7.03 -2.57
CA ALA A 104 11.02 -6.77 -3.77
C ALA A 104 10.10 -7.94 -4.07
N THR A 105 10.65 -9.13 -4.12
CA THR A 105 9.90 -10.34 -4.47
C THR A 105 8.86 -10.67 -3.39
N GLY A 106 9.28 -10.63 -2.13
CA GLY A 106 8.41 -10.99 -1.01
C GLY A 106 7.27 -10.03 -0.76
N SER A 107 7.38 -8.80 -1.25
CA SER A 107 6.33 -7.79 -1.07
C SER A 107 5.44 -7.65 -2.30
N GLY A 108 5.63 -8.48 -3.33
CA GLY A 108 4.72 -8.53 -4.47
C GLY A 108 5.16 -7.79 -5.72
N PHE A 109 6.36 -7.22 -5.73
CA PHE A 109 6.88 -6.58 -6.94
C PHE A 109 7.42 -7.64 -7.90
N ASN A 110 7.23 -7.40 -9.20
CA ASN A 110 7.71 -8.32 -10.23
C ASN A 110 9.14 -8.04 -10.66
N SER A 111 9.74 -6.95 -10.19
CA SER A 111 11.15 -6.63 -10.49
C SER A 111 11.74 -5.71 -9.44
N ASP A 112 13.07 -5.76 -9.32
CA ASP A 112 13.79 -4.87 -8.41
C ASP A 112 13.67 -3.42 -8.84
N VAL A 113 13.60 -3.19 -10.15
CA VAL A 113 13.46 -1.83 -10.70
C VAL A 113 12.13 -1.21 -10.26
N SER A 114 11.03 -1.94 -10.40
CA SER A 114 9.72 -1.46 -9.96
C SER A 114 9.69 -1.18 -8.47
N TYR A 115 10.31 -2.05 -7.68
CA TYR A 115 10.41 -1.87 -6.25
C TYR A 115 11.16 -0.59 -5.89
N ASN A 116 12.35 -0.41 -6.49
CA ASN A 116 13.16 0.78 -6.23
C ASN A 116 12.42 2.06 -6.57
N MET A 117 11.74 2.09 -7.71
CA MET A 117 11.00 3.27 -8.13
C MET A 117 9.86 3.60 -7.18
N ALA A 118 9.07 2.59 -6.81
CA ALA A 118 7.96 2.78 -5.90
C ALA A 118 8.44 3.21 -4.52
N PHE A 119 9.49 2.58 -4.02
CA PHE A 119 10.03 2.90 -2.71
C PHE A 119 10.50 4.35 -2.66
N ARG A 120 11.26 4.79 -3.67
CA ARG A 120 11.75 6.16 -3.72
C ARG A 120 10.61 7.17 -3.78
N LEU A 121 9.56 6.83 -4.53
CA LEU A 121 8.41 7.71 -4.66
C LEU A 121 7.74 7.98 -3.31
N PHE A 122 7.56 6.93 -2.51
CA PHE A 122 6.85 7.06 -1.24
C PHE A 122 7.75 7.47 -0.08
N MET A 123 9.02 7.07 -0.10
CA MET A 123 9.92 7.28 1.04
C MET A 123 10.97 8.36 0.82
N GLY A 124 11.15 8.82 -0.40
CA GLY A 124 12.15 9.85 -0.70
C GLY A 124 13.58 9.38 -0.71
N GLU A 125 13.83 8.08 -0.59
CA GLU A 125 15.17 7.49 -0.61
C GLU A 125 15.08 6.08 -1.17
N THR A 126 16.22 5.51 -1.50
CA THR A 126 16.24 4.15 -2.06
C THR A 126 16.02 3.12 -0.94
N PRO A 127 15.54 1.91 -1.31
CA PRO A 127 15.42 0.85 -0.30
C PRO A 127 16.75 0.54 0.38
N GLY A 128 17.85 0.58 -0.38
CA GLY A 128 19.18 0.33 0.18
C GLY A 128 19.57 1.34 1.25
N GLU A 129 19.31 2.60 0.97
CA GLU A 129 19.59 3.68 1.94
C GLU A 129 18.75 3.50 3.20
N TRP A 130 17.47 3.24 3.01
CA TRP A 130 16.57 3.05 4.14
C TRP A 130 16.97 1.84 4.97
N CYS A 131 17.32 0.72 4.33
CA CYS A 131 17.72 -0.50 5.02
C CYS A 131 18.97 -0.28 5.86
N ARG A 132 19.96 0.47 5.34
CA ARG A 132 21.17 0.76 6.10
C ARG A 132 20.85 1.54 7.37
N LYS A 133 20.01 2.55 7.25
CA LYS A 133 19.60 3.36 8.41
C LYS A 133 18.82 2.53 9.42
N GLU A 134 17.90 1.74 8.93
CA GLU A 134 17.05 0.93 9.81
C GLU A 134 17.86 -0.14 10.53
N ARG A 135 18.82 -0.76 9.85
CA ARG A 135 19.71 -1.74 10.47
C ARG A 135 20.54 -1.10 11.58
N SER A 136 21.12 0.06 11.31
CA SER A 136 21.88 0.78 12.33
C SER A 136 21.01 1.13 13.52
N ARG A 137 19.83 1.62 13.29
CA ARG A 137 18.89 2.01 14.35
C ARG A 137 18.53 0.81 15.22
N LYS A 138 18.22 -0.33 14.60
CA LYS A 138 17.82 -1.53 15.33
C LYS A 138 18.98 -2.13 16.12
N LEU A 139 20.16 -2.13 15.56
CA LEU A 139 21.34 -2.65 16.26
C LEU A 139 21.70 -1.80 17.45
N LYS A 140 21.56 -0.49 17.36
CA LYS A 140 21.78 0.41 18.49
C LYS A 140 20.76 0.18 19.60
N THR A 141 19.53 -0.08 19.25
CA THR A 141 18.45 -0.29 20.21
C THR A 141 18.66 -1.56 21.03
N LYS A 142 19.33 -2.56 20.47
CA LYS A 142 19.58 -3.82 21.16
C LYS A 142 20.63 -3.73 22.26
N LYS A 143 21.35 -2.63 22.30
CA LYS A 143 22.29 -2.38 23.37
C LYS A 143 21.56 -1.74 24.55
#